data_0b048c53f2134c20aad94e0eea6993e0
#
_entry.id   0b048c53f2134c20aad94e0eea6993e0
#
_cell.length_a   1.000
_cell.length_b   1.000
_cell.length_c   1.000
_cell.angle_alpha   90.00
_cell.angle_beta   90.00
_cell.angle_gamma   90.00
#
_symmetry.space_group_name_H-M   'P 1'
#
loop_
_entity.id
_entity.type
_entity.pdbx_description
1 polymer ?
#
loop_
_entity_poly.entity_id
_entity_poly.type
_entity_poly.pdbx_seq_one_letter_code
_entity_poly.pdbx_strand_id
1 'polypeptide(L)'
;MTQNRNFDVYLDFGSSKIRAAAISKNSTFKNFHYESEFFSDYKNLESKIDKIIVNVEKDTKEYLDSINLMMDSSEMLSVNLSISKKFDKSKLKKEDIQFLIKDAKQQILRNYSNQNIIHTIIKNYKIDNVDYTFLQTDINCNLLSIDIIFICLPKKIIENIKKIFFKFDVSINQIFCSSYARSVNYKDNFTSIENISFIDVGFNRTSITHYNKNKISFFHTIPIGGNHITKDLSKILSVDLTVAEKIKLHFDKDQNILI
;
A
#
# COMPACT_ATOMS: atom_id res chain seq x y z
N MET A 1 25.78 -5.31 -13.55
CA MET A 1 26.51 -4.90 -12.31
C MET A 1 25.58 -3.97 -11.55
N THR A 2 24.99 -4.42 -10.44
CA THR A 2 24.19 -3.56 -9.56
C THR A 2 25.14 -2.59 -8.89
N GLN A 3 25.12 -1.32 -9.29
CA GLN A 3 25.84 -0.27 -8.59
C GLN A 3 25.39 -0.26 -7.13
N ASN A 4 26.37 -0.20 -6.22
CA ASN A 4 26.11 -0.14 -4.78
C ASN A 4 25.60 1.28 -4.47
N ARG A 5 24.26 1.47 -4.51
CA ARG A 5 23.63 2.77 -4.28
C ARG A 5 23.63 3.11 -2.81
N ASN A 6 23.82 4.38 -2.52
CA ASN A 6 23.71 4.93 -1.16
C ASN A 6 22.27 5.23 -0.76
N PHE A 7 21.35 5.32 -1.73
CA PHE A 7 19.95 5.67 -1.50
C PHE A 7 18.99 4.58 -2.00
N ASP A 8 17.93 4.33 -1.24
CA ASP A 8 16.72 3.66 -1.70
C ASP A 8 15.66 4.73 -2.02
N VAL A 9 15.08 4.67 -3.21
CA VAL A 9 14.06 5.63 -3.63
C VAL A 9 12.70 5.00 -3.56
N TYR A 10 11.81 5.64 -2.81
CA TYR A 10 10.40 5.32 -2.66
C TYR A 10 9.56 6.38 -3.35
N LEU A 11 8.61 5.96 -4.16
CA LEU A 11 7.70 6.85 -4.87
C LEU A 11 6.26 6.49 -4.53
N ASP A 12 5.53 7.41 -3.88
CA ASP A 12 4.09 7.29 -3.60
C ASP A 12 3.29 7.89 -4.76
N PHE A 13 2.65 7.00 -5.51
CA PHE A 13 1.87 7.34 -6.70
C PHE A 13 0.40 7.56 -6.31
N GLY A 14 0.11 8.77 -5.84
CA GLY A 14 -1.24 9.18 -5.47
C GLY A 14 -2.10 9.57 -6.67
N SER A 15 -3.41 9.64 -6.47
CA SER A 15 -4.38 10.05 -7.51
C SER A 15 -4.43 11.58 -7.74
N SER A 16 -3.75 12.38 -6.93
CA SER A 16 -3.74 13.84 -7.02
C SER A 16 -2.36 14.46 -6.88
N LYS A 17 -1.41 13.71 -6.37
CA LYS A 17 -0.02 14.11 -6.20
C LYS A 17 0.90 12.89 -6.25
N ILE A 18 2.10 13.08 -6.75
CA ILE A 18 3.19 12.11 -6.65
C ILE A 18 4.17 12.64 -5.62
N ARG A 19 4.58 11.77 -4.69
CA ARG A 19 5.63 12.06 -3.71
C ARG A 19 6.76 11.09 -3.88
N ALA A 20 7.98 11.54 -3.65
CA ALA A 20 9.13 10.65 -3.60
C ALA A 20 10.00 10.96 -2.38
N ALA A 21 10.69 9.94 -1.91
CA ALA A 21 11.69 10.05 -0.87
C ALA A 21 12.93 9.25 -1.28
N ALA A 22 14.08 9.89 -1.27
CA ALA A 22 15.37 9.22 -1.36
C ALA A 22 15.90 9.04 0.08
N ILE A 23 15.92 7.80 0.54
CA ILE A 23 16.29 7.42 1.89
C ILE A 23 17.72 6.87 1.87
N SER A 24 18.59 7.50 2.65
CA SER A 24 19.96 7.05 2.77
C SER A 24 20.07 5.68 3.46
N LYS A 25 20.90 4.82 2.90
CA LYS A 25 21.26 3.52 3.52
C LYS A 25 22.26 3.68 4.67
N ASN A 26 22.94 4.83 4.69
CA ASN A 26 23.94 5.17 5.69
C ASN A 26 23.49 6.42 6.45
N SER A 27 23.73 6.49 7.75
CA SER A 27 23.42 7.67 8.58
C SER A 27 24.20 8.94 8.21
N THR A 28 25.15 8.84 7.30
CA THR A 28 26.03 9.95 6.86
C THR A 28 25.37 10.90 5.88
N PHE A 29 24.33 10.46 5.15
CA PHE A 29 23.67 11.29 4.14
C PHE A 29 22.29 11.73 4.63
N LYS A 30 21.88 12.93 4.20
CA LYS A 30 20.56 13.48 4.45
C LYS A 30 19.51 12.77 3.55
N ASN A 31 18.32 12.53 4.08
CA ASN A 31 17.19 12.09 3.27
C ASN A 31 16.59 13.26 2.50
N PHE A 32 16.07 12.98 1.29
CA PHE A 32 15.45 13.97 0.43
C PHE A 32 13.98 13.63 0.20
N HIS A 33 13.14 14.66 0.09
CA HIS A 33 11.70 14.51 -0.13
C HIS A 33 11.25 15.41 -1.26
N TYR A 34 10.37 14.89 -2.10
CA TYR A 34 9.85 15.55 -3.30
C TYR A 34 8.34 15.40 -3.38
N GLU A 35 7.67 16.41 -3.91
CA GLU A 35 6.24 16.38 -4.18
C GLU A 35 5.94 17.07 -5.52
N SER A 36 5.05 16.46 -6.34
CA SER A 36 4.56 17.09 -7.55
C SER A 36 3.50 18.13 -7.23
N GLU A 37 3.23 19.01 -8.19
CA GLU A 37 2.03 19.82 -8.17
C GLU A 37 0.77 18.95 -8.15
N PHE A 38 -0.34 19.51 -7.63
CA PHE A 38 -1.64 18.88 -7.67
C PHE A 38 -2.10 18.60 -9.11
N PHE A 39 -2.75 17.48 -9.31
CA PHE A 39 -3.43 17.13 -10.56
C PHE A 39 -4.76 16.43 -10.28
N SER A 40 -5.77 16.73 -11.10
CA SER A 40 -7.09 16.07 -11.06
C SER A 40 -7.24 15.00 -12.13
N ASP A 41 -6.41 15.05 -13.15
CA ASP A 41 -6.32 14.08 -14.25
C ASP A 41 -4.85 13.67 -14.49
N TYR A 42 -4.64 12.67 -15.29
CA TYR A 42 -3.30 12.17 -15.61
C TYR A 42 -2.62 12.92 -16.78
N LYS A 43 -3.16 14.07 -17.19
CA LYS A 43 -2.49 14.91 -18.18
C LYS A 43 -1.14 15.39 -17.63
N ASN A 44 -0.13 15.36 -18.47
CA ASN A 44 1.25 15.72 -18.12
C ASN A 44 1.87 14.90 -16.98
N LEU A 45 1.36 13.67 -16.72
CA LEU A 45 1.88 12.77 -15.70
C LEU A 45 3.37 12.47 -15.93
N GLU A 46 3.75 12.18 -17.17
CA GLU A 46 5.14 11.89 -17.55
C GLU A 46 6.07 13.05 -17.20
N SER A 47 5.69 14.31 -17.51
CA SER A 47 6.47 15.49 -17.15
C SER A 47 6.63 15.68 -15.64
N LYS A 48 5.62 15.29 -14.84
CA LYS A 48 5.73 15.35 -13.37
C LYS A 48 6.66 14.28 -12.80
N ILE A 49 6.63 13.08 -13.37
CA ILE A 49 7.54 11.99 -13.03
C ILE A 49 8.97 12.37 -13.41
N ASP A 50 9.17 12.89 -14.62
CA ASP A 50 10.47 13.34 -15.10
C ASP A 50 11.12 14.38 -14.16
N LYS A 51 10.36 15.41 -13.77
CA LYS A 51 10.84 16.41 -12.81
C LYS A 51 11.26 15.79 -11.47
N ILE A 52 10.54 14.79 -10.98
CA ILE A 52 10.89 14.11 -9.72
C ILE A 52 12.18 13.32 -9.91
N ILE A 53 12.31 12.55 -11.01
CA ILE A 53 13.50 11.76 -11.33
C ILE A 53 14.73 12.68 -11.39
N VAL A 54 14.66 13.76 -12.19
CA VAL A 54 15.75 14.73 -12.33
C VAL A 54 16.16 15.33 -10.99
N ASN A 55 15.19 15.68 -10.14
CA ASN A 55 15.51 16.24 -8.82
C ASN A 55 16.16 15.21 -7.90
N VAL A 56 15.69 13.96 -7.91
CA VAL A 56 16.29 12.85 -7.15
C VAL A 56 17.73 12.64 -7.57
N GLU A 57 18.01 12.52 -8.87
CA GLU A 57 19.36 12.31 -9.39
C GLU A 57 20.30 13.49 -9.08
N LYS A 58 19.79 14.73 -9.20
CA LYS A 58 20.54 15.94 -8.88
C LYS A 58 20.98 15.98 -7.41
N ASP A 59 20.07 15.65 -6.49
CA ASP A 59 20.32 15.77 -5.05
C ASP A 59 21.12 14.59 -4.50
N THR A 60 20.82 13.37 -4.98
CA THR A 60 21.56 12.15 -4.59
C THR A 60 22.90 12.02 -5.30
N LYS A 61 23.07 12.69 -6.45
CA LYS A 61 24.20 12.52 -7.38
C LYS A 61 24.36 11.08 -7.87
N GLU A 62 23.27 10.35 -7.93
CA GLU A 62 23.20 8.97 -8.40
C GLU A 62 22.17 8.86 -9.53
N TYR A 63 22.46 8.04 -10.55
CA TYR A 63 21.49 7.71 -11.59
C TYR A 63 20.38 6.81 -11.02
N LEU A 64 19.11 7.13 -11.32
CA LEU A 64 17.96 6.42 -10.81
C LEU A 64 17.55 5.31 -11.80
N ASP A 65 18.01 4.07 -11.60
CA ASP A 65 17.66 2.90 -12.41
C ASP A 65 16.47 2.11 -11.86
N SER A 66 16.12 2.30 -10.57
CA SER A 66 15.01 1.58 -9.95
C SER A 66 14.40 2.30 -8.75
N ILE A 67 13.12 2.03 -8.51
CA ILE A 67 12.34 2.59 -7.40
C ILE A 67 11.53 1.50 -6.68
N ASN A 68 11.17 1.80 -5.44
CA ASN A 68 10.10 1.11 -4.71
C ASN A 68 8.82 1.93 -4.87
N LEU A 69 7.79 1.35 -5.47
CA LEU A 69 6.53 2.03 -5.76
C LEU A 69 5.53 1.81 -4.63
N MET A 70 5.06 2.89 -4.05
CA MET A 70 3.91 2.90 -3.15
C MET A 70 2.69 3.40 -3.92
N MET A 71 1.61 2.67 -3.88
CA MET A 71 0.41 3.09 -4.57
C MET A 71 -0.85 2.47 -3.97
N ASP A 72 -1.93 3.14 -4.28
CA ASP A 72 -3.27 2.66 -3.99
C ASP A 72 -4.17 2.87 -5.21
N SER A 73 -5.19 2.04 -5.33
CA SER A 73 -6.19 2.11 -6.40
C SER A 73 -7.58 1.85 -5.86
N SER A 74 -8.59 2.47 -6.47
CA SER A 74 -10.00 2.16 -6.21
C SER A 74 -10.40 0.73 -6.63
N GLU A 75 -9.58 0.11 -7.50
CA GLU A 75 -9.76 -1.27 -7.98
C GLU A 75 -8.95 -2.30 -7.17
N MET A 76 -8.34 -1.86 -6.05
CA MET A 76 -7.60 -2.74 -5.15
C MET A 76 -8.55 -3.72 -4.47
N LEU A 77 -8.15 -4.99 -4.40
CA LEU A 77 -8.92 -6.06 -3.79
C LEU A 77 -8.22 -6.57 -2.53
N SER A 78 -8.98 -6.71 -1.45
CA SER A 78 -8.55 -7.41 -0.24
C SER A 78 -9.30 -8.74 -0.13
N VAL A 79 -8.56 -9.84 -0.02
CA VAL A 79 -9.13 -11.19 0.08
C VAL A 79 -8.64 -11.87 1.36
N ASN A 80 -9.59 -12.31 2.19
CA ASN A 80 -9.29 -13.14 3.34
C ASN A 80 -9.41 -14.62 2.94
N LEU A 81 -8.40 -15.41 3.25
CA LEU A 81 -8.36 -16.84 2.97
C LEU A 81 -7.84 -17.59 4.20
N SER A 82 -8.58 -18.63 4.61
CA SER A 82 -8.11 -19.61 5.59
C SER A 82 -7.74 -20.89 4.86
N ILE A 83 -6.52 -21.36 5.08
CA ILE A 83 -6.03 -22.61 4.48
C ILE A 83 -5.53 -23.55 5.58
N SER A 84 -5.78 -24.84 5.43
CA SER A 84 -5.42 -25.84 6.43
C SER A 84 -4.81 -27.09 5.82
N LYS A 85 -3.98 -27.78 6.62
CA LYS A 85 -3.34 -29.07 6.29
C LYS A 85 -3.37 -29.99 7.51
N LYS A 86 -3.71 -31.27 7.29
CA LYS A 86 -3.63 -32.36 8.29
C LYS A 86 -2.22 -32.92 8.34
N PHE A 87 -1.76 -33.31 9.53
CA PHE A 87 -0.39 -33.72 9.81
C PHE A 87 -0.26 -35.10 10.49
N ASP A 88 -1.34 -35.75 10.87
CA ASP A 88 -1.33 -37.09 11.50
C ASP A 88 -0.27 -37.25 12.60
N LYS A 89 -0.21 -36.29 13.52
CA LYS A 89 0.77 -36.20 14.64
C LYS A 89 2.23 -36.08 14.19
N SER A 90 2.49 -35.67 12.94
CA SER A 90 3.84 -35.41 12.49
C SER A 90 4.34 -34.03 12.97
N LYS A 91 5.68 -33.85 12.96
CA LYS A 91 6.29 -32.59 13.32
C LYS A 91 6.04 -31.53 12.27
N LEU A 92 5.58 -30.37 12.70
CA LEU A 92 5.40 -29.19 11.87
C LEU A 92 6.77 -28.58 11.51
N LYS A 93 7.03 -28.46 10.21
CA LYS A 93 8.26 -27.88 9.66
C LYS A 93 7.97 -26.53 9.00
N LYS A 94 9.02 -25.71 8.89
CA LYS A 94 8.93 -24.41 8.20
C LYS A 94 8.49 -24.54 6.73
N GLU A 95 8.91 -25.60 6.07
CA GLU A 95 8.58 -25.92 4.69
C GLU A 95 7.07 -26.15 4.48
N ASP A 96 6.41 -26.77 5.47
CA ASP A 96 4.96 -27.01 5.42
C ASP A 96 4.18 -25.70 5.35
N ILE A 97 4.62 -24.70 6.10
CA ILE A 97 4.00 -23.38 6.12
C ILE A 97 4.25 -22.64 4.82
N GLN A 98 5.48 -22.68 4.33
CA GLN A 98 5.82 -22.09 3.02
C GLN A 98 4.98 -22.72 1.91
N PHE A 99 4.77 -24.04 1.97
CA PHE A 99 3.90 -24.76 1.03
C PHE A 99 2.46 -24.27 1.12
N LEU A 100 1.87 -24.16 2.33
CA LEU A 100 0.51 -23.66 2.51
C LEU A 100 0.35 -22.21 2.02
N ILE A 101 1.30 -21.33 2.31
CA ILE A 101 1.28 -19.93 1.81
C ILE A 101 1.36 -19.92 0.27
N LYS A 102 2.19 -20.78 -0.32
CA LYS A 102 2.31 -20.89 -1.78
C LYS A 102 1.01 -21.40 -2.40
N ASP A 103 0.38 -22.40 -1.81
CA ASP A 103 -0.91 -22.93 -2.25
C ASP A 103 -2.00 -21.86 -2.14
N ALA A 104 -2.08 -21.16 -1.01
CA ALA A 104 -3.00 -20.05 -0.84
C ALA A 104 -2.84 -18.97 -1.92
N LYS A 105 -1.59 -18.57 -2.25
CA LYS A 105 -1.30 -17.64 -3.34
C LYS A 105 -1.79 -18.15 -4.69
N GLN A 106 -1.58 -19.43 -4.98
CA GLN A 106 -2.05 -20.05 -6.22
C GLN A 106 -3.57 -20.04 -6.33
N GLN A 107 -4.29 -20.31 -5.22
CA GLN A 107 -5.75 -20.27 -5.20
C GLN A 107 -6.26 -18.84 -5.47
N ILE A 108 -5.63 -17.81 -4.88
CA ILE A 108 -5.97 -16.42 -5.18
C ILE A 108 -5.75 -16.10 -6.65
N LEU A 109 -4.60 -16.45 -7.23
CA LEU A 109 -4.27 -16.14 -8.62
C LEU A 109 -5.14 -16.92 -9.64
N ARG A 110 -5.67 -18.10 -9.28
CA ARG A 110 -6.64 -18.83 -10.11
C ARG A 110 -8.01 -18.16 -10.10
N ASN A 111 -8.48 -17.75 -8.93
CA ASN A 111 -9.82 -17.15 -8.75
C ASN A 111 -9.87 -15.70 -9.21
N TYR A 112 -8.75 -14.97 -9.13
CA TYR A 112 -8.60 -13.57 -9.47
C TYR A 112 -7.47 -13.39 -10.48
N SER A 113 -7.61 -14.01 -11.67
CA SER A 113 -6.55 -14.10 -12.68
C SER A 113 -6.06 -12.76 -13.23
N ASN A 114 -6.88 -11.71 -13.14
CA ASN A 114 -6.53 -10.33 -13.53
C ASN A 114 -5.83 -9.52 -12.42
N GLN A 115 -5.59 -10.12 -11.25
CA GLN A 115 -4.96 -9.48 -10.11
C GLN A 115 -3.51 -9.96 -9.92
N ASN A 116 -2.68 -9.10 -9.34
CA ASN A 116 -1.38 -9.44 -8.77
C ASN A 116 -1.43 -9.26 -7.25
N ILE A 117 -0.89 -10.22 -6.51
CA ILE A 117 -0.72 -10.12 -5.06
C ILE A 117 0.45 -9.19 -4.78
N ILE A 118 0.20 -8.07 -4.07
CA ILE A 118 1.24 -7.13 -3.62
C ILE A 118 1.60 -7.31 -2.14
N HIS A 119 0.64 -7.76 -1.31
CA HIS A 119 0.93 -8.15 0.08
C HIS A 119 0.30 -9.50 0.42
N THR A 120 1.02 -10.25 1.25
CA THR A 120 0.56 -11.49 1.87
C THR A 120 0.75 -11.34 3.37
N ILE A 121 -0.33 -11.15 4.11
CA ILE A 121 -0.33 -10.78 5.52
C ILE A 121 -0.92 -11.94 6.31
N ILE A 122 -0.13 -12.58 7.15
CA ILE A 122 -0.60 -13.65 8.02
C ILE A 122 -1.26 -13.02 9.24
N LYS A 123 -2.55 -13.30 9.41
CA LYS A 123 -3.35 -12.84 10.57
C LYS A 123 -3.11 -13.71 11.78
N ASN A 124 -3.17 -15.02 11.57
CA ASN A 124 -3.16 -15.98 12.64
C ASN A 124 -2.67 -17.35 12.18
N TYR A 125 -2.07 -18.09 13.10
CA TYR A 125 -1.79 -19.52 12.99
C TYR A 125 -2.65 -20.25 14.01
N LYS A 126 -3.30 -21.34 13.60
CA LYS A 126 -4.03 -22.25 14.50
C LYS A 126 -3.41 -23.62 14.39
N ILE A 127 -2.94 -24.15 15.50
CA ILE A 127 -2.40 -25.51 15.62
C ILE A 127 -3.32 -26.27 16.55
N ASP A 128 -3.95 -27.33 16.02
CA ASP A 128 -4.94 -28.14 16.74
C ASP A 128 -6.03 -27.28 17.42
N ASN A 129 -6.55 -26.25 16.70
CA ASN A 129 -7.53 -25.27 17.12
C ASN A 129 -7.07 -24.25 18.19
N VAL A 130 -5.79 -24.23 18.56
CA VAL A 130 -5.21 -23.22 19.45
C VAL A 130 -4.59 -22.11 18.62
N ASP A 131 -4.91 -20.86 18.96
CA ASP A 131 -4.36 -19.68 18.28
C ASP A 131 -2.93 -19.35 18.74
N TYR A 132 -2.06 -19.13 17.78
CA TYR A 132 -0.67 -18.75 18.01
C TYR A 132 -0.32 -17.42 17.34
N THR A 133 0.35 -16.55 18.08
CA THR A 133 0.83 -15.27 17.57
C THR A 133 2.05 -15.43 16.68
N PHE A 134 2.93 -16.33 17.04
CA PHE A 134 4.14 -16.66 16.32
C PHE A 134 4.11 -18.12 15.90
N LEU A 135 4.75 -18.39 14.79
CA LEU A 135 4.89 -19.72 14.30
C LEU A 135 5.73 -20.55 15.25
N GLN A 136 5.18 -21.65 15.71
CA GLN A 136 5.93 -22.68 16.43
C GLN A 136 6.27 -23.81 15.44
N THR A 137 7.54 -24.16 15.35
CA THR A 137 8.04 -25.31 14.57
C THR A 137 8.49 -26.41 15.51
N ASP A 138 8.71 -27.59 14.96
CA ASP A 138 9.17 -28.80 15.67
C ASP A 138 8.21 -29.36 16.73
N ILE A 139 6.95 -28.93 16.69
CA ILE A 139 5.88 -29.50 17.51
C ILE A 139 5.08 -30.51 16.69
N ASN A 140 4.61 -31.58 17.36
CA ASN A 140 3.68 -32.51 16.74
C ASN A 140 2.29 -31.88 16.68
N CYS A 141 1.64 -31.95 15.54
CA CYS A 141 0.29 -31.44 15.36
C CYS A 141 -0.56 -32.37 14.48
N ASN A 142 -1.88 -32.26 14.62
CA ASN A 142 -2.83 -32.94 13.74
C ASN A 142 -3.32 -32.02 12.63
N LEU A 143 -3.49 -30.74 12.93
CA LEU A 143 -4.04 -29.75 12.02
C LEU A 143 -3.33 -28.41 12.17
N LEU A 144 -2.82 -27.87 11.06
CA LEU A 144 -2.41 -26.47 10.96
C LEU A 144 -3.41 -25.72 10.09
N SER A 145 -3.87 -24.58 10.56
CA SER A 145 -4.63 -23.62 9.76
C SER A 145 -3.92 -22.27 9.79
N ILE A 146 -3.94 -21.56 8.66
CA ILE A 146 -3.36 -20.23 8.52
C ILE A 146 -4.43 -19.29 7.95
N ASP A 147 -4.70 -18.20 8.66
CA ASP A 147 -5.56 -17.13 8.19
C ASP A 147 -4.71 -16.04 7.55
N ILE A 148 -4.99 -15.70 6.29
CA ILE A 148 -4.18 -14.80 5.47
C ILE A 148 -5.05 -13.71 4.87
N ILE A 149 -4.56 -12.46 4.87
CA ILE A 149 -5.08 -11.37 4.05
C ILE A 149 -4.16 -11.20 2.85
N PHE A 150 -4.72 -11.24 1.65
CA PHE A 150 -4.05 -10.87 0.43
C PHE A 150 -4.52 -9.48 0.00
N ILE A 151 -3.59 -8.56 -0.25
CA ILE A 151 -3.87 -7.29 -0.91
C ILE A 151 -3.42 -7.44 -2.36
N CYS A 152 -4.35 -7.22 -3.28
CA CYS A 152 -4.16 -7.43 -4.70
C CYS A 152 -4.40 -6.15 -5.48
N LEU A 153 -3.67 -5.99 -6.58
CA LEU A 153 -3.77 -4.87 -7.50
C LEU A 153 -3.96 -5.39 -8.92
N PRO A 154 -4.85 -4.78 -9.75
CA PRO A 154 -5.05 -5.20 -11.12
C PRO A 154 -3.75 -5.21 -11.94
N LYS A 155 -3.51 -6.30 -12.67
CA LYS A 155 -2.33 -6.45 -13.56
C LYS A 155 -2.20 -5.28 -14.53
N LYS A 156 -3.31 -4.85 -15.12
CA LYS A 156 -3.36 -3.74 -16.07
C LYS A 156 -2.80 -2.44 -15.49
N ILE A 157 -3.12 -2.15 -14.22
CA ILE A 157 -2.60 -0.94 -13.54
C ILE A 157 -1.10 -1.04 -13.38
N ILE A 158 -0.59 -2.19 -12.91
CA ILE A 158 0.84 -2.43 -12.73
C ILE A 158 1.58 -2.32 -14.08
N GLU A 159 1.05 -2.92 -15.13
CA GLU A 159 1.64 -2.88 -16.47
C GLU A 159 1.67 -1.45 -17.03
N ASN A 160 0.60 -0.69 -16.87
CA ASN A 160 0.56 0.70 -17.33
C ASN A 160 1.60 1.56 -16.62
N ILE A 161 1.73 1.42 -15.30
CA ILE A 161 2.72 2.17 -14.53
C ILE A 161 4.15 1.73 -14.91
N LYS A 162 4.40 0.43 -15.05
CA LYS A 162 5.70 -0.06 -15.54
C LYS A 162 6.08 0.53 -16.90
N LYS A 163 5.12 0.64 -17.84
CA LYS A 163 5.33 1.28 -19.15
C LYS A 163 5.72 2.75 -19.02
N ILE A 164 5.14 3.48 -18.06
CA ILE A 164 5.47 4.89 -17.85
C ILE A 164 6.92 5.00 -17.36
N PHE A 165 7.30 4.25 -16.33
CA PHE A 165 8.67 4.30 -15.79
C PHE A 165 9.72 3.75 -16.75
N PHE A 166 9.36 2.78 -17.59
CA PHE A 166 10.24 2.24 -18.63
C PHE A 166 10.70 3.33 -19.63
N LYS A 167 9.89 4.37 -19.89
CA LYS A 167 10.28 5.50 -20.74
C LYS A 167 11.44 6.33 -20.17
N PHE A 168 11.71 6.21 -18.88
CA PHE A 168 12.77 6.89 -18.15
C PHE A 168 13.90 5.93 -17.77
N ASP A 169 13.93 4.72 -18.33
CA ASP A 169 14.86 3.66 -17.95
C ASP A 169 14.85 3.30 -16.46
N VAL A 170 13.72 3.56 -15.77
CA VAL A 170 13.52 3.28 -14.35
C VAL A 170 12.70 1.99 -14.19
N SER A 171 13.24 1.02 -13.48
CA SER A 171 12.55 -0.22 -13.12
C SER A 171 11.81 -0.09 -11.78
N ILE A 172 10.76 -0.91 -11.59
CA ILE A 172 10.04 -1.00 -10.31
C ILE A 172 10.46 -2.28 -9.60
N ASN A 173 11.17 -2.14 -8.47
CA ASN A 173 11.65 -3.26 -7.67
C ASN A 173 10.50 -3.95 -6.92
N GLN A 174 9.74 -3.16 -6.15
CA GLN A 174 8.62 -3.65 -5.35
C GLN A 174 7.45 -2.68 -5.42
N ILE A 175 6.24 -3.21 -5.23
CA ILE A 175 5.02 -2.42 -5.14
C ILE A 175 4.40 -2.65 -3.77
N PHE A 176 4.06 -1.54 -3.10
CA PHE A 176 3.44 -1.53 -1.79
C PHE A 176 2.08 -0.84 -1.83
N CYS A 177 1.14 -1.29 -1.03
CA CYS A 177 -0.08 -0.57 -0.74
C CYS A 177 0.24 0.60 0.20
N SER A 178 0.06 1.84 -0.24
CA SER A 178 0.41 3.05 0.53
C SER A 178 -0.34 3.15 1.85
N SER A 179 -1.66 2.91 1.84
CA SER A 179 -2.49 2.99 3.05
C SER A 179 -2.13 1.90 4.07
N TYR A 180 -1.86 0.68 3.61
CA TYR A 180 -1.40 -0.39 4.49
C TYR A 180 -0.04 -0.05 5.11
N ALA A 181 0.93 0.39 4.31
CA ALA A 181 2.27 0.77 4.79
C ALA A 181 2.18 1.91 5.82
N ARG A 182 1.35 2.94 5.57
CA ARG A 182 1.09 4.02 6.54
C ARG A 182 0.49 3.50 7.85
N SER A 183 -0.50 2.63 7.77
CA SER A 183 -1.14 2.06 8.97
C SER A 183 -0.17 1.24 9.82
N VAL A 184 0.74 0.48 9.18
CA VAL A 184 1.80 -0.27 9.88
C VAL A 184 2.73 0.67 10.64
N ASN A 185 3.12 1.79 10.02
CA ASN A 185 3.99 2.78 10.66
C ASN A 185 3.30 3.48 11.84
N TYR A 186 2.03 3.87 11.69
CA TYR A 186 1.31 4.59 12.73
C TYR A 186 0.89 3.73 13.91
N LYS A 187 0.58 2.43 13.70
CA LYS A 187 0.12 1.56 14.80
C LYS A 187 1.13 1.46 15.95
N ASP A 188 2.42 1.56 15.64
CA ASP A 188 3.49 1.45 16.63
C ASP A 188 3.50 2.66 17.61
N ASN A 189 2.84 3.76 17.26
CA ASN A 189 2.63 4.91 18.17
C ASN A 189 1.49 4.69 19.19
N PHE A 190 0.72 3.61 19.03
CA PHE A 190 -0.49 3.33 19.82
C PHE A 190 -0.47 1.94 20.44
N THR A 191 0.69 1.49 20.90
CA THR A 191 0.91 0.11 21.40
C THR A 191 0.06 -0.26 22.62
N SER A 192 -0.42 0.74 23.40
CA SER A 192 -1.31 0.54 24.55
C SER A 192 -2.78 0.35 24.17
N ILE A 193 -3.16 0.60 22.92
CA ILE A 193 -4.53 0.51 22.46
C ILE A 193 -4.76 -0.88 21.83
N GLU A 194 -5.67 -1.66 22.43
CA GLU A 194 -5.97 -3.01 21.92
C GLU A 194 -6.62 -3.00 20.53
N ASN A 195 -7.57 -2.09 20.31
CA ASN A 195 -8.33 -2.00 19.07
C ASN A 195 -8.16 -0.62 18.46
N ILE A 196 -7.57 -0.55 17.28
CA ILE A 196 -7.34 0.71 16.57
C ILE A 196 -7.71 0.57 15.09
N SER A 197 -8.40 1.58 14.57
CA SER A 197 -8.72 1.69 13.14
C SER A 197 -8.02 2.90 12.55
N PHE A 198 -7.34 2.69 11.43
CA PHE A 198 -6.80 3.76 10.60
C PHE A 198 -7.69 3.93 9.38
N ILE A 199 -8.18 5.15 9.18
CA ILE A 199 -8.99 5.54 8.03
C ILE A 199 -8.15 6.50 7.20
N ASP A 200 -7.77 6.06 6.00
CA ASP A 200 -7.00 6.86 5.04
C ASP A 200 -7.94 7.37 3.94
N VAL A 201 -8.35 8.63 4.06
CA VAL A 201 -9.20 9.29 3.06
C VAL A 201 -8.32 9.92 1.99
N GLY A 202 -8.14 9.19 0.88
CA GLY A 202 -7.41 9.67 -0.28
C GLY A 202 -8.27 10.52 -1.22
N PHE A 203 -7.73 10.90 -2.39
CA PHE A 203 -8.44 11.70 -3.38
C PHE A 203 -9.62 10.94 -3.99
N ASN A 204 -9.43 9.71 -4.49
CA ASN A 204 -10.47 8.93 -5.17
C ASN A 204 -10.96 7.71 -4.37
N ARG A 205 -10.39 7.42 -3.21
CA ARG A 205 -10.73 6.25 -2.41
C ARG A 205 -10.47 6.48 -0.93
N THR A 206 -11.09 5.67 -0.10
CA THR A 206 -10.81 5.57 1.34
C THR A 206 -10.40 4.14 1.67
N SER A 207 -9.36 3.98 2.47
CA SER A 207 -8.91 2.69 2.98
C SER A 207 -9.11 2.62 4.49
N ILE A 208 -9.53 1.46 4.98
CA ILE A 208 -9.73 1.20 6.39
C ILE A 208 -8.85 0.01 6.77
N THR A 209 -7.98 0.20 7.77
CA THR A 209 -7.16 -0.86 8.35
C THR A 209 -7.48 -0.95 9.82
N HIS A 210 -7.91 -2.12 10.29
CA HIS A 210 -8.19 -2.36 11.70
C HIS A 210 -7.19 -3.34 12.29
N TYR A 211 -6.66 -2.99 13.46
CA TYR A 211 -5.78 -3.83 14.25
C TYR A 211 -6.44 -4.19 15.57
N ASN A 212 -6.27 -5.46 15.96
CA ASN A 212 -6.59 -5.97 17.28
C ASN A 212 -5.30 -6.50 17.90
N LYS A 213 -4.93 -6.03 19.10
CA LYS A 213 -3.69 -6.39 19.80
C LYS A 213 -2.46 -6.34 18.87
N ASN A 214 -2.29 -5.24 18.16
CA ASN A 214 -1.20 -5.03 17.21
C ASN A 214 -1.20 -5.92 15.93
N LYS A 215 -2.19 -6.81 15.78
CA LYS A 215 -2.35 -7.65 14.59
C LYS A 215 -3.43 -7.10 13.68
N ILE A 216 -3.16 -7.09 12.39
CA ILE A 216 -4.19 -6.73 11.41
C ILE A 216 -5.33 -7.74 11.46
N SER A 217 -6.54 -7.27 11.67
CA SER A 217 -7.76 -8.08 11.65
C SER A 217 -8.58 -7.84 10.39
N PHE A 218 -8.48 -6.61 9.82
CA PHE A 218 -9.28 -6.22 8.68
C PHE A 218 -8.53 -5.18 7.83
N PHE A 219 -8.65 -5.30 6.51
CA PHE A 219 -8.23 -4.30 5.53
C PHE A 219 -9.28 -4.23 4.43
N HIS A 220 -9.74 -3.03 4.10
CA HIS A 220 -10.70 -2.83 3.02
C HIS A 220 -10.50 -1.47 2.37
N THR A 221 -10.87 -1.36 1.09
CA THR A 221 -10.86 -0.11 0.33
C THR A 221 -12.23 0.13 -0.29
N ILE A 222 -12.67 1.39 -0.25
CA ILE A 222 -13.90 1.83 -0.91
C ILE A 222 -13.56 2.90 -1.96
N PRO A 223 -14.23 2.93 -3.13
CA PRO A 223 -13.94 3.85 -4.22
C PRO A 223 -14.57 5.24 -3.98
N ILE A 224 -14.51 5.74 -2.75
CA ILE A 224 -15.00 7.05 -2.33
C ILE A 224 -13.87 7.78 -1.62
N GLY A 225 -13.59 9.01 -2.03
CA GLY A 225 -12.55 9.85 -1.42
C GLY A 225 -12.91 11.34 -1.52
N GLY A 226 -11.99 12.20 -1.14
CA GLY A 226 -12.18 13.66 -1.10
C GLY A 226 -12.63 14.28 -2.41
N ASN A 227 -12.32 13.68 -3.56
CA ASN A 227 -12.77 14.14 -4.87
C ASN A 227 -14.30 14.02 -5.07
N HIS A 228 -14.94 13.07 -4.38
CA HIS A 228 -16.40 12.95 -4.43
C HIS A 228 -17.06 14.16 -3.78
N ILE A 229 -16.54 14.59 -2.61
CA ILE A 229 -16.99 15.82 -1.94
C ILE A 229 -16.79 17.03 -2.86
N THR A 230 -15.63 17.13 -3.53
CA THR A 230 -15.35 18.20 -4.48
C THR A 230 -16.35 18.24 -5.63
N LYS A 231 -16.69 17.07 -6.20
CA LYS A 231 -17.68 16.96 -7.28
C LYS A 231 -19.08 17.33 -6.81
N ASP A 232 -19.47 16.93 -5.61
CA ASP A 232 -20.75 17.29 -5.02
C ASP A 232 -20.86 18.80 -4.78
N LEU A 233 -19.81 19.42 -4.20
CA LEU A 233 -19.73 20.87 -4.05
C LEU A 233 -19.80 21.60 -5.39
N SER A 234 -19.04 21.15 -6.39
CA SER A 234 -19.06 21.72 -7.74
C SER A 234 -20.48 21.71 -8.35
N LYS A 235 -21.18 20.57 -8.18
CA LYS A 235 -22.54 20.40 -8.70
C LYS A 235 -23.58 21.27 -7.95
N ILE A 236 -23.52 21.28 -6.62
CA ILE A 236 -24.49 22.01 -5.79
C ILE A 236 -24.30 23.51 -5.93
N LEU A 237 -23.05 23.98 -5.94
CA LEU A 237 -22.73 25.41 -6.02
C LEU A 237 -22.62 25.93 -7.46
N SER A 238 -22.73 25.04 -8.45
CA SER A 238 -22.56 25.38 -9.89
C SER A 238 -21.23 26.11 -10.18
N VAL A 239 -20.12 25.61 -9.56
CA VAL A 239 -18.76 26.15 -9.73
C VAL A 239 -17.83 25.11 -10.33
N ASP A 240 -16.71 25.55 -10.92
CA ASP A 240 -15.69 24.65 -11.44
C ASP A 240 -15.07 23.75 -10.33
N LEU A 241 -14.60 22.56 -10.71
CA LEU A 241 -13.97 21.61 -9.77
C LEU A 241 -12.79 22.22 -9.02
N THR A 242 -12.01 23.10 -9.66
CA THR A 242 -10.89 23.80 -9.03
C THR A 242 -11.33 24.77 -7.93
N VAL A 243 -12.45 25.44 -8.15
CA VAL A 243 -13.07 26.34 -7.15
C VAL A 243 -13.69 25.53 -6.02
N ALA A 244 -14.41 24.46 -6.34
CA ALA A 244 -14.99 23.54 -5.36
C ALA A 244 -13.90 22.90 -4.45
N GLU A 245 -12.75 22.50 -5.01
CA GLU A 245 -11.61 21.98 -4.24
C GLU A 245 -11.08 23.03 -3.28
N LYS A 246 -10.93 24.27 -3.71
CA LYS A 246 -10.51 25.38 -2.85
C LYS A 246 -11.51 25.62 -1.70
N ILE A 247 -12.82 25.64 -2.02
CA ILE A 247 -13.87 25.79 -1.00
C ILE A 247 -13.76 24.68 0.04
N LYS A 248 -13.68 23.42 -0.40
CA LYS A 248 -13.51 22.28 0.49
C LYS A 248 -12.29 22.39 1.42
N LEU A 249 -11.14 22.81 0.88
CA LEU A 249 -9.90 22.94 1.65
C LEU A 249 -9.90 24.14 2.62
N HIS A 250 -10.65 25.19 2.33
CA HIS A 250 -10.72 26.39 3.18
C HIS A 250 -11.84 26.32 4.21
N PHE A 251 -12.84 25.47 4.02
CA PHE A 251 -13.97 25.32 4.92
C PHE A 251 -13.56 24.97 6.36
N ASP A 252 -12.46 24.27 6.53
CA ASP A 252 -11.95 23.84 7.86
C ASP A 252 -11.12 24.92 8.56
N LYS A 253 -10.82 26.06 7.90
CA LYS A 253 -9.97 27.11 8.50
C LYS A 253 -10.76 28.19 9.21
N ASP A 254 -12.02 28.39 8.88
CA ASP A 254 -12.86 29.40 9.49
C ASP A 254 -14.03 28.73 10.23
N GLN A 255 -13.77 28.32 11.48
CA GLN A 255 -14.82 27.81 12.39
C GLN A 255 -15.93 28.82 12.70
N ASN A 256 -15.93 30.00 12.09
CA ASN A 256 -16.88 31.08 12.31
C ASN A 256 -17.96 31.21 11.21
N ILE A 257 -17.99 30.30 10.23
CA ILE A 257 -19.17 30.24 9.35
C ILE A 257 -20.14 29.22 9.95
N LEU A 258 -20.73 29.59 11.05
CA LEU A 258 -22.00 29.03 11.48
C LEU A 258 -23.10 29.78 10.74
N ILE A 259 -23.74 29.05 9.87
CA ILE A 259 -25.14 29.07 9.39
C ILE A 259 -25.98 30.21 9.95
#